data_7979799576e4a0ca965e53266a362dca
#
_entry.id   7979799576e4a0ca965e53266a362dca
#
_cell.length_a   1.000
_cell.length_b   1.000
_cell.length_c   1.000
_cell.angle_alpha   90.00
_cell.angle_beta   90.00
_cell.angle_gamma   90.00
#
_symmetry.space_group_name_H-M   'P 1'
#
loop_
_entity.id
_entity.type
_entity.pdbx_description
1 polymer ?
#
loop_
_entity_poly.entity_id
_entity_poly.type
_entity_poly.pdbx_seq_one_letter_code
_entity_poly.pdbx_strand_id
1 'polypeptide(L)'
;MNKQYKLLTCTINGKKVEKMIDVRASLTDVLRDDFRLTSVKKGCEVGECGACNVIIDGECFNSCIYLGVWAEGKEILTLEGLAGPNGELSDIQQAFIDEAAVQCGFCTPGFIMSATELLNAGKEFSDDEIRKICLLYTSDAADD
;
A
#
# COMPACT_ATOMS: atom_id res chain seq x y z
N MET A 1 25.19 12.68 -13.63
CA MET A 1 24.08 13.58 -13.25
C MET A 1 24.10 13.78 -11.74
N ASN A 2 23.95 15.01 -11.32
CA ASN A 2 23.90 15.32 -9.90
C ASN A 2 22.57 14.85 -9.32
N LYS A 3 22.62 14.00 -8.32
CA LYS A 3 21.44 13.61 -7.56
C LYS A 3 21.01 14.78 -6.68
N GLN A 4 19.73 15.08 -6.67
CA GLN A 4 19.17 16.09 -5.78
C GLN A 4 18.41 15.38 -4.66
N TYR A 5 18.59 15.85 -3.45
CA TYR A 5 17.96 15.32 -2.26
C TYR A 5 17.10 16.38 -1.61
N LYS A 6 16.03 15.95 -1.00
CA LYS A 6 15.13 16.81 -0.23
C LYS A 6 14.79 16.10 1.07
N LEU A 7 14.67 16.87 2.15
CA LEU A 7 14.17 16.36 3.42
C LEU A 7 12.67 16.11 3.29
N LEU A 8 12.27 14.85 3.42
CA LEU A 8 10.87 14.47 3.46
C LEU A 8 10.44 14.36 4.92
N THR A 9 9.39 15.11 5.28
CA THR A 9 8.76 15.03 6.59
C THR A 9 7.32 14.58 6.40
N CYS A 10 6.97 13.42 6.93
CA CYS A 10 5.63 12.86 6.82
C CYS A 10 5.33 11.96 8.01
N THR A 11 4.13 11.38 8.03
CA THR A 11 3.74 10.41 9.03
C THR A 11 3.59 9.05 8.36
N ILE A 12 4.29 8.04 8.84
CA ILE A 12 4.20 6.67 8.32
C ILE A 12 3.79 5.75 9.45
N ASN A 13 2.66 5.07 9.26
CA ASN A 13 2.11 4.12 10.23
C ASN A 13 2.00 4.74 11.62
N GLY A 14 1.53 5.98 11.68
CA GLY A 14 1.30 6.70 12.93
C GLY A 14 2.52 7.38 13.55
N LYS A 15 3.70 7.29 12.90
CA LYS A 15 4.93 7.88 13.41
C LYS A 15 5.40 9.00 12.49
N LYS A 16 5.73 10.16 13.05
CA LYS A 16 6.37 11.25 12.31
C LYS A 16 7.80 10.85 11.99
N VAL A 17 8.16 11.00 10.72
CA VAL A 17 9.48 10.63 10.22
C VAL A 17 10.07 11.76 9.40
N GLU A 18 11.40 11.82 9.37
CA GLU A 18 12.16 12.72 8.52
C GLU A 18 13.27 11.93 7.84
N LYS A 19 13.41 12.11 6.53
CA LYS A 19 14.43 11.41 5.77
C LYS A 19 14.84 12.21 4.55
N MET A 20 16.14 12.29 4.30
CA MET A 20 16.65 12.82 3.03
C MET A 20 16.39 11.80 1.94
N ILE A 21 15.63 12.18 0.93
CA ILE A 21 15.30 11.29 -0.18
C ILE A 21 15.74 11.89 -1.51
N ASP A 22 16.01 11.04 -2.49
CA ASP A 22 16.22 11.48 -3.87
C ASP A 22 14.89 12.02 -4.42
N VAL A 23 14.90 13.24 -4.96
CA VAL A 23 13.68 13.89 -5.47
C VAL A 23 13.01 13.13 -6.62
N ARG A 24 13.74 12.20 -7.26
CA ARG A 24 13.21 11.39 -8.36
C ARG A 24 12.69 10.04 -7.91
N ALA A 25 12.89 9.68 -6.64
CA ALA A 25 12.49 8.37 -6.15
C ALA A 25 10.97 8.24 -6.11
N SER A 26 10.47 7.07 -6.51
CA SER A 26 9.08 6.72 -6.29
C SER A 26 8.82 6.54 -4.79
N LEU A 27 7.56 6.71 -4.39
CA LEU A 27 7.19 6.43 -3.00
C LEU A 27 7.46 4.96 -2.65
N THR A 28 7.28 4.03 -3.60
CA THR A 28 7.63 2.62 -3.40
C THR A 28 9.09 2.47 -2.98
N ASP A 29 10.01 3.10 -3.71
CA ASP A 29 11.44 3.00 -3.39
C ASP A 29 11.75 3.62 -2.03
N VAL A 30 11.16 4.77 -1.72
CA VAL A 30 11.34 5.42 -0.42
C VAL A 30 10.87 4.51 0.71
N LEU A 31 9.67 3.93 0.59
CA LEU A 31 9.11 3.06 1.62
C LEU A 31 9.94 1.80 1.81
N ARG A 32 10.37 1.16 0.71
CA ARG A 32 11.14 -0.08 0.76
C ARG A 32 12.59 0.13 1.21
N ASP A 33 13.27 1.10 0.61
CA ASP A 33 14.72 1.25 0.76
C ASP A 33 15.09 2.13 1.95
N ASP A 34 14.39 3.25 2.14
CA ASP A 34 14.70 4.19 3.21
C ASP A 34 14.03 3.81 4.53
N PHE A 35 12.82 3.26 4.49
CA PHE A 35 12.06 2.91 5.70
C PHE A 35 11.92 1.41 5.95
N ARG A 36 12.42 0.57 5.04
CA ARG A 36 12.41 -0.89 5.16
C ARG A 36 11.02 -1.50 5.27
N LEU A 37 10.03 -0.83 4.70
CA LEU A 37 8.65 -1.32 4.66
C LEU A 37 8.45 -2.20 3.43
N THR A 38 8.82 -3.46 3.55
CA THR A 38 8.93 -4.39 2.42
C THR A 38 7.61 -5.02 2.00
N SER A 39 6.50 -4.76 2.71
CA SER A 39 5.19 -5.20 2.26
C SER A 39 4.77 -4.52 0.95
N VAL A 40 5.28 -3.32 0.69
CA VAL A 40 5.06 -2.59 -0.56
C VAL A 40 5.90 -3.26 -1.64
N LYS A 41 5.24 -3.87 -2.63
CA LYS A 41 5.91 -4.69 -3.63
C LYS A 41 6.01 -4.00 -4.98
N LYS A 42 7.04 -4.36 -5.74
CA LYS A 42 7.24 -3.89 -7.11
C LYS A 42 6.83 -4.98 -8.09
N GLY A 43 5.65 -4.86 -8.66
CA GLY A 43 5.18 -5.76 -9.70
C GLY A 43 5.37 -5.14 -11.08
N CYS A 44 4.43 -4.31 -11.52
CA CYS A 44 4.47 -3.70 -12.84
C CYS A 44 5.24 -2.37 -12.91
N GLU A 45 5.29 -1.61 -11.82
CA GLU A 45 5.89 -0.27 -11.72
C GLU A 45 5.30 0.75 -12.71
N VAL A 46 4.09 0.49 -13.21
CA VAL A 46 3.38 1.38 -14.16
C VAL A 46 1.94 1.67 -13.72
N GLY A 47 1.59 1.36 -12.47
CA GLY A 47 0.27 1.66 -11.93
C GLY A 47 -0.82 0.68 -12.31
N GLU A 48 -0.49 -0.54 -12.72
CA GLU A 48 -1.45 -1.53 -13.21
C GLU A 48 -1.79 -2.61 -12.18
N CYS A 49 -0.79 -3.21 -11.54
CA CYS A 49 -1.00 -4.43 -10.75
C CYS A 49 -1.49 -4.20 -9.33
N GLY A 50 -1.25 -3.04 -8.74
CA GLY A 50 -1.68 -2.75 -7.37
C GLY A 50 -0.85 -3.39 -6.26
N ALA A 51 0.20 -4.14 -6.58
CA ALA A 51 1.05 -4.77 -5.56
C ALA A 51 1.76 -3.75 -4.67
N CYS A 52 1.87 -2.51 -5.11
CA CYS A 52 2.47 -1.38 -4.39
C CYS A 52 1.47 -0.49 -3.67
N ASN A 53 0.20 -0.88 -3.57
CA ASN A 53 -0.84 -0.04 -2.99
C ASN A 53 -0.55 0.32 -1.54
N VAL A 54 -0.71 1.61 -1.24
CA VAL A 54 -0.65 2.16 0.12
C VAL A 54 -1.81 3.13 0.30
N ILE A 55 -2.14 3.45 1.54
CA ILE A 55 -3.17 4.44 1.84
C ILE A 55 -2.47 5.74 2.22
N ILE A 56 -2.84 6.83 1.52
CA ILE A 56 -2.29 8.17 1.76
C ILE A 56 -3.46 9.08 2.08
N ASP A 57 -3.48 9.66 3.28
CA ASP A 57 -4.57 10.50 3.77
C ASP A 57 -5.95 9.84 3.58
N GLY A 58 -6.04 8.54 3.81
CA GLY A 58 -7.28 7.77 3.73
C GLY A 58 -7.64 7.23 2.35
N GLU A 59 -6.87 7.52 1.31
CA GLU A 59 -7.11 7.06 -0.05
C GLU A 59 -6.01 6.11 -0.53
N CYS A 60 -6.39 5.07 -1.27
CA CYS A 60 -5.45 4.10 -1.82
C CYS A 60 -4.78 4.61 -3.09
N PHE A 61 -3.46 4.53 -3.14
CA PHE A 61 -2.65 4.95 -4.29
C PHE A 61 -1.64 3.87 -4.67
N ASN A 62 -1.31 3.82 -5.95
CA ASN A 62 -0.20 3.02 -6.44
C ASN A 62 1.10 3.77 -6.16
N SER A 63 1.85 3.34 -5.16
CA SER A 63 3.06 4.05 -4.73
C SER A 63 4.17 4.06 -5.79
N CYS A 64 4.12 3.13 -6.77
CA CYS A 64 5.13 3.07 -7.82
C CYS A 64 5.09 4.26 -8.78
N ILE A 65 3.92 4.88 -8.95
CA ILE A 65 3.74 6.07 -9.81
C ILE A 65 3.51 7.35 -9.00
N TYR A 66 3.73 7.29 -7.70
CA TYR A 66 3.62 8.41 -6.77
C TYR A 66 5.04 8.85 -6.39
N LEU A 67 5.39 10.10 -6.58
CA LEU A 67 6.72 10.57 -6.20
C LEU A 67 6.87 10.64 -4.69
N GLY A 68 8.02 10.22 -4.19
CA GLY A 68 8.30 10.27 -2.75
C GLY A 68 8.15 11.68 -2.18
N VAL A 69 8.56 12.70 -2.92
CA VAL A 69 8.46 14.10 -2.48
C VAL A 69 7.02 14.59 -2.34
N TRP A 70 6.07 13.96 -3.02
CA TRP A 70 4.65 14.31 -2.89
C TRP A 70 4.06 13.90 -1.53
N ALA A 71 4.75 13.04 -0.82
CA ALA A 71 4.30 12.57 0.50
C ALA A 71 4.54 13.58 1.63
N GLU A 72 5.14 14.72 1.33
CA GLU A 72 5.41 15.76 2.33
C GLU A 72 4.13 16.15 3.06
N GLY A 73 4.14 16.05 4.39
CA GLY A 73 3.01 16.39 5.24
C GLY A 73 1.85 15.41 5.20
N LYS A 74 2.00 14.29 4.49
CA LYS A 74 0.93 13.29 4.35
C LYS A 74 1.02 12.21 5.42
N GLU A 75 -0.10 11.54 5.62
CA GLU A 75 -0.18 10.34 6.46
C GLU A 75 -0.23 9.10 5.58
N ILE A 76 0.78 8.24 5.72
CA ILE A 76 0.91 7.04 4.90
C ILE A 76 0.67 5.82 5.78
N LEU A 77 -0.20 4.92 5.31
CA LEU A 77 -0.46 3.64 5.94
C LEU A 77 -0.03 2.52 5.00
N THR A 78 0.83 1.65 5.49
CA THR A 78 1.22 0.42 4.80
C THR A 78 0.67 -0.78 5.56
N LEU A 79 0.86 -2.00 5.02
CA LEU A 79 0.41 -3.22 5.69
C LEU A 79 0.97 -3.32 7.11
N GLU A 80 2.21 -2.93 7.31
CA GLU A 80 2.87 -2.98 8.62
C GLU A 80 2.15 -2.15 9.67
N GLY A 81 1.41 -1.11 9.25
CA GLY A 81 0.65 -0.25 10.15
C GLY A 81 -0.74 -0.75 10.50
N LEU A 82 -1.19 -1.86 9.93
CA LEU A 82 -2.51 -2.42 10.24
C LEU A 82 -2.51 -3.26 11.51
N ALA A 83 -1.35 -3.73 11.95
CA ALA A 83 -1.24 -4.53 13.16
C ALA A 83 -1.57 -3.69 14.41
N GLY A 84 -2.23 -4.32 15.39
CA GLY A 84 -2.46 -3.71 16.69
C GLY A 84 -1.18 -3.60 17.51
N PRO A 85 -1.25 -2.94 18.68
CA PRO A 85 -0.06 -2.67 19.51
C PRO A 85 0.72 -3.92 19.94
N ASN A 86 0.03 -5.05 20.04
CA ASN A 86 0.64 -6.33 20.44
C ASN A 86 0.75 -7.30 19.25
N GLY A 87 0.70 -6.79 18.03
CA GLY A 87 0.81 -7.59 16.81
C GLY A 87 -0.51 -8.24 16.37
N GLU A 88 -1.65 -7.81 16.91
CA GLU A 88 -2.94 -8.33 16.52
C GLU A 88 -3.22 -8.01 15.04
N LEU A 89 -3.75 -8.98 14.32
CA LEU A 89 -4.13 -8.80 12.93
C LEU A 89 -5.40 -7.96 12.84
N SER A 90 -5.51 -7.13 11.80
CA SER A 90 -6.76 -6.44 11.49
C SER A 90 -7.80 -7.47 11.02
N ASP A 91 -9.08 -7.08 11.05
CA ASP A 91 -10.18 -7.96 10.60
C ASP A 91 -9.98 -8.41 9.16
N ILE A 92 -9.50 -7.54 8.29
CA ILE A 92 -9.19 -7.86 6.89
C ILE A 92 -8.06 -8.89 6.80
N GLN A 93 -6.98 -8.70 7.54
CA GLN A 93 -5.86 -9.65 7.55
C GLN A 93 -6.34 -11.02 8.02
N GLN A 94 -7.15 -11.06 9.07
CA GLN A 94 -7.70 -12.31 9.58
C GLN A 94 -8.61 -12.98 8.55
N ALA A 95 -9.45 -12.21 7.85
CA ALA A 95 -10.31 -12.74 6.80
C ALA A 95 -9.52 -13.38 5.66
N PHE A 96 -8.41 -12.76 5.24
CA PHE A 96 -7.55 -13.35 4.21
C PHE A 96 -6.97 -14.70 4.65
N ILE A 97 -6.64 -14.83 5.94
CA ILE A 97 -6.16 -16.11 6.50
C ILE A 97 -7.30 -17.13 6.53
N ASP A 98 -8.44 -16.76 7.07
CA ASP A 98 -9.57 -17.67 7.26
C ASP A 98 -10.10 -18.22 5.93
N GLU A 99 -10.10 -17.38 4.89
CA GLU A 99 -10.56 -17.75 3.55
C GLU A 99 -9.45 -18.31 2.66
N ALA A 100 -8.24 -18.43 3.19
CA ALA A 100 -7.06 -18.88 2.44
C ALA A 100 -6.86 -18.08 1.13
N ALA A 101 -7.10 -16.76 1.19
CA ALA A 101 -7.14 -15.87 0.03
C ALA A 101 -5.72 -15.48 -0.40
N VAL A 102 -4.85 -16.45 -0.60
CA VAL A 102 -3.45 -16.22 -0.96
C VAL A 102 -2.92 -17.39 -1.77
N GLN A 103 -2.16 -17.09 -2.81
CA GLN A 103 -1.37 -18.08 -3.54
C GLN A 103 0.11 -17.92 -3.17
N CYS A 104 0.90 -17.16 -3.95
CA CYS A 104 2.31 -16.93 -3.60
C CYS A 104 2.51 -15.82 -2.56
N GLY A 105 1.51 -15.01 -2.30
CA GLY A 105 1.56 -13.94 -1.29
C GLY A 105 2.15 -12.62 -1.77
N PHE A 106 2.64 -12.53 -3.01
CA PHE A 106 3.30 -11.32 -3.50
C PHE A 106 2.34 -10.14 -3.63
N CYS A 107 1.15 -10.36 -4.20
CA CYS A 107 0.14 -9.31 -4.39
C CYS A 107 -0.72 -9.09 -3.15
N THR A 108 -0.67 -9.98 -2.17
CA THR A 108 -1.56 -9.97 -1.01
C THR A 108 -1.52 -8.65 -0.23
N PRO A 109 -0.36 -8.04 0.07
CA PRO A 109 -0.36 -6.77 0.78
C PRO A 109 -1.13 -5.67 0.05
N GLY A 110 -0.99 -5.57 -1.28
CA GLY A 110 -1.71 -4.58 -2.07
C GLY A 110 -3.22 -4.80 -2.03
N PHE A 111 -3.68 -6.05 -2.13
CA PHE A 111 -5.09 -6.39 -1.99
C PHE A 111 -5.65 -6.01 -0.61
N ILE A 112 -4.90 -6.30 0.44
CA ILE A 112 -5.32 -5.95 1.81
C ILE A 112 -5.46 -4.44 1.96
N MET A 113 -4.56 -3.64 1.38
CA MET A 113 -4.67 -2.19 1.44
C MET A 113 -5.89 -1.69 0.67
N SER A 114 -6.16 -2.22 -0.53
CA SER A 114 -7.37 -1.89 -1.29
C SER A 114 -8.64 -2.26 -0.53
N ALA A 115 -8.67 -3.45 0.08
CA ALA A 115 -9.82 -3.90 0.87
C ALA A 115 -10.01 -3.02 2.11
N THR A 116 -8.94 -2.57 2.73
CA THR A 116 -8.99 -1.67 3.87
C THR A 116 -9.66 -0.34 3.50
N GLU A 117 -9.30 0.21 2.34
CA GLU A 117 -9.95 1.43 1.83
C GLU A 117 -11.45 1.22 1.62
N LEU A 118 -11.83 0.10 1.00
CA LEU A 118 -13.25 -0.22 0.75
C LEU A 118 -14.05 -0.31 2.05
N LEU A 119 -13.51 -0.95 3.07
CA LEU A 119 -14.16 -1.03 4.38
C LEU A 119 -14.32 0.33 5.02
N ASN A 120 -13.29 1.17 4.92
CA ASN A 120 -13.31 2.50 5.51
C ASN A 120 -14.26 3.45 4.78
N ALA A 121 -14.66 3.14 3.55
CA ALA A 121 -15.62 3.93 2.78
C ALA A 121 -17.04 3.86 3.35
N GLY A 122 -17.37 2.85 4.17
CA GLY A 122 -18.68 2.70 4.81
C GLY A 122 -19.83 2.42 3.84
N LYS A 123 -19.54 1.91 2.65
CA LYS A 123 -20.54 1.57 1.62
C LYS A 123 -20.58 0.06 1.41
N GLU A 124 -21.71 -0.42 0.94
CA GLU A 124 -21.81 -1.79 0.45
C GLU A 124 -21.42 -1.83 -1.02
N PHE A 125 -20.63 -2.82 -1.38
CA PHE A 125 -20.17 -3.04 -2.75
C PHE A 125 -20.61 -4.44 -3.21
N SER A 126 -21.03 -4.56 -4.46
CA SER A 126 -21.28 -5.86 -5.07
C SER A 126 -19.94 -6.57 -5.36
N ASP A 127 -20.00 -7.89 -5.54
CA ASP A 127 -18.80 -8.66 -5.88
C ASP A 127 -18.13 -8.13 -7.16
N ASP A 128 -18.93 -7.76 -8.17
CA ASP A 128 -18.40 -7.19 -9.41
C ASP A 128 -17.72 -5.84 -9.19
N GLU A 129 -18.28 -4.99 -8.33
CA GLU A 129 -17.68 -3.70 -7.99
C GLU A 129 -16.34 -3.90 -7.26
N ILE A 130 -16.29 -4.85 -6.32
CA ILE A 130 -15.06 -5.18 -5.59
C ILE A 130 -13.98 -5.64 -6.56
N ARG A 131 -14.32 -6.54 -7.50
CA ARG A 131 -13.37 -7.02 -8.51
C ARG A 131 -12.83 -5.91 -9.40
N LYS A 132 -13.68 -4.95 -9.78
CA LYS A 132 -13.28 -3.82 -10.64
C LYS A 132 -12.41 -2.81 -9.92
N ILE A 133 -12.67 -2.57 -8.65
CA ILE A 133 -11.90 -1.61 -7.84
C ILE A 133 -10.51 -2.18 -7.54
N CYS A 134 -10.43 -3.49 -7.34
CA CYS A 134 -9.15 -4.16 -7.11
C CYS A 134 -8.34 -4.21 -8.41
N LEU A 135 -7.18 -3.57 -8.43
CA LEU A 135 -6.33 -3.51 -9.63
C LEU A 135 -5.82 -4.87 -10.08
N LEU A 136 -5.95 -5.89 -9.23
CA LEU A 136 -5.52 -7.26 -9.51
C LEU A 136 -6.66 -8.15 -10.04
N TYR A 137 -7.79 -7.58 -10.42
CA TYR A 137 -8.96 -8.37 -10.83
C TYR A 137 -8.73 -9.25 -12.06
N THR A 138 -7.66 -8.99 -12.83
CA THR A 138 -7.30 -9.80 -13.99
C THR A 138 -6.38 -10.97 -13.66
N SER A 139 -5.93 -11.09 -12.41
CA SER A 139 -5.10 -12.23 -12.00
C SER A 139 -5.98 -13.44 -11.67
N ASP A 140 -5.38 -14.64 -11.70
CA ASP A 140 -6.10 -15.85 -11.31
C ASP A 140 -6.63 -15.77 -9.87
N ALA A 141 -5.92 -15.07 -9.00
CA ALA A 141 -6.33 -14.88 -7.63
C ALA A 141 -7.61 -14.03 -7.48
N ALA A 142 -7.92 -13.18 -8.46
CA ALA A 142 -9.11 -12.34 -8.41
C ALA A 142 -10.40 -13.13 -8.71
N ASP A 143 -10.29 -14.32 -9.29
CA ASP A 143 -11.43 -15.17 -9.60
C ASP A 143 -11.89 -16.02 -8.40
N ASP A 144 -11.04 -16.09 -7.37
CA ASP A 144 -11.34 -16.81 -6.13
C ASP A 144 -12.04 -15.90 -5.12
#